data_19eb7c8e02c473328c6a611a5c6c5c4b
#
_entry.id   19eb7c8e02c473328c6a611a5c6c5c4b
#
_cell.length_a   1.000
_cell.length_b   1.000
_cell.length_c   1.000
_cell.angle_alpha   90.00
_cell.angle_beta   90.00
_cell.angle_gamma   90.00
#
_symmetry.space_group_name_H-M   'P 1'
#
loop_
_entity.id
_entity.type
_entity.pdbx_description
1 polymer ?
#
loop_
_entity_poly.entity_id
_entity_poly.type
_entity_poly.pdbx_seq_one_letter_code
_entity_poly.pdbx_strand_id
1 'polypeptide(L)'
;MINHVRQEQKNLRAMAISALLVLLVGGFYVGRTFFTSKGNGSEKTLSSDTVSEPDEENTLPTMTADVIRQKIYNGDAVVFLDTRDKESFDAEHIPHSLLMSPGTLSAFTPDENQTVVIVYSAADTQTIDAIQNIMKQKSFPSYMLKGGFEEWKRSGNQVLSRGNPNSFLDQSKVTYVTPSEALALINDNTTRTYILDTQTEQDFQRKHIKGAINIPLDQLERRSKEIPAARTIIVYGASDLVSFQAGVRLADLNIFTARTLHGDFAKPESGFLLEP
;
A
#
# COMPACT_ATOMS: atom_id res chain seq x y z
N MET A 1 -28.21 19.03 -37.34
CA MET A 1 -29.17 18.00 -36.87
C MET A 1 -28.52 16.64 -36.59
N ILE A 2 -27.60 16.14 -37.43
CA ILE A 2 -26.98 14.81 -37.28
C ILE A 2 -26.07 14.67 -36.03
N ASN A 3 -25.39 15.72 -35.62
CA ASN A 3 -24.49 15.67 -34.46
C ASN A 3 -25.23 15.61 -33.10
N HIS A 4 -26.43 16.16 -33.00
CA HIS A 4 -27.24 16.14 -31.78
C HIS A 4 -27.78 14.75 -31.48
N VAL A 5 -28.25 14.04 -32.50
CA VAL A 5 -28.78 12.66 -32.38
C VAL A 5 -27.68 11.66 -31.98
N ARG A 6 -26.44 11.90 -32.44
CA ARG A 6 -25.28 11.03 -32.10
C ARG A 6 -24.82 11.21 -30.64
N GLN A 7 -24.98 12.41 -30.11
CA GLN A 7 -24.67 12.71 -28.70
C GLN A 7 -25.70 12.10 -27.75
N GLU A 8 -26.99 12.19 -28.10
CA GLU A 8 -28.06 11.56 -27.30
C GLU A 8 -27.95 10.04 -27.25
N GLN A 9 -27.59 9.39 -28.36
CA GLN A 9 -27.36 7.94 -28.40
C GLN A 9 -26.15 7.50 -27.52
N LYS A 10 -25.10 8.30 -27.42
CA LYS A 10 -23.97 8.03 -26.52
C LYS A 10 -24.37 8.15 -25.05
N ASN A 11 -25.18 9.16 -24.72
CA ASN A 11 -25.66 9.39 -23.35
C ASN A 11 -26.64 8.30 -22.90
N LEU A 12 -27.53 7.82 -23.80
CA LEU A 12 -28.43 6.69 -23.53
C LEU A 12 -27.67 5.37 -23.30
N ARG A 13 -26.59 5.12 -24.06
CA ARG A 13 -25.76 3.92 -23.87
C ARG A 13 -24.98 3.99 -22.57
N ALA A 14 -24.45 5.15 -22.20
CA ALA A 14 -23.78 5.36 -20.91
C ALA A 14 -24.74 5.17 -19.73
N MET A 15 -25.97 5.69 -19.81
CA MET A 15 -27.02 5.48 -18.79
C MET A 15 -27.45 4.02 -18.68
N ALA A 16 -27.58 3.31 -19.80
CA ALA A 16 -27.94 1.90 -19.80
C ALA A 16 -26.88 1.00 -19.16
N ILE A 17 -25.59 1.30 -19.40
CA ILE A 17 -24.46 0.57 -18.77
C ILE A 17 -24.42 0.85 -17.27
N SER A 18 -24.65 2.07 -16.83
CA SER A 18 -24.70 2.43 -15.40
C SER A 18 -25.88 1.76 -14.68
N ALA A 19 -27.06 1.69 -15.31
CA ALA A 19 -28.22 1.02 -14.75
C ALA A 19 -28.03 -0.50 -14.67
N LEU A 20 -27.35 -1.13 -15.64
CA LEU A 20 -27.04 -2.55 -15.62
C LEU A 20 -26.02 -2.91 -14.51
N LEU A 21 -25.04 -2.05 -14.25
CA LEU A 21 -24.07 -2.22 -13.16
C LEU A 21 -24.72 -2.13 -11.77
N VAL A 22 -25.67 -1.21 -11.58
CA VAL A 22 -26.43 -1.07 -10.33
C VAL A 22 -27.33 -2.30 -10.09
N LEU A 23 -27.93 -2.87 -11.14
CA LEU A 23 -28.78 -4.07 -11.02
C LEU A 23 -27.94 -5.34 -10.73
N LEU A 24 -26.70 -5.45 -11.24
CA LEU A 24 -25.82 -6.57 -10.94
C LEU A 24 -25.29 -6.51 -9.49
N VAL A 25 -25.00 -5.33 -8.96
CA VAL A 25 -24.57 -5.16 -7.57
C VAL A 25 -25.74 -5.32 -6.60
N GLY A 26 -26.93 -4.81 -6.94
CA GLY A 26 -28.15 -4.96 -6.15
C GLY A 26 -28.68 -6.41 -6.12
N GLY A 27 -28.57 -7.15 -7.23
CA GLY A 27 -29.00 -8.55 -7.32
C GLY A 27 -28.16 -9.50 -6.44
N PHE A 28 -26.88 -9.18 -6.22
CA PHE A 28 -26.02 -9.97 -5.35
C PHE A 28 -26.35 -9.79 -3.84
N TYR A 29 -26.91 -8.65 -3.46
CA TYR A 29 -27.26 -8.36 -2.06
C TYR A 29 -28.61 -8.96 -1.65
N VAL A 30 -29.57 -9.09 -2.57
CA VAL A 30 -30.93 -9.63 -2.28
C VAL A 30 -30.97 -11.17 -2.31
N GLY A 31 -30.07 -11.82 -3.07
CA GLY A 31 -30.00 -13.29 -3.16
C GLY A 31 -29.51 -14.00 -1.88
N ARG A 32 -28.95 -13.28 -0.92
CA ARG A 32 -28.35 -13.88 0.29
C ARG A 32 -29.29 -14.01 1.48
N THR A 33 -30.52 -13.47 1.39
CA THR A 33 -31.49 -13.48 2.52
C THR A 33 -32.60 -14.50 2.41
N PHE A 34 -32.66 -15.35 1.37
CA PHE A 34 -33.78 -16.28 1.14
C PHE A 34 -33.40 -17.76 1.09
N PHE A 35 -32.34 -18.20 1.76
CA PHE A 35 -32.10 -19.64 1.91
C PHE A 35 -31.93 -20.02 3.37
N THR A 36 -33.02 -19.99 4.15
CA THR A 36 -33.16 -20.80 5.37
C THR A 36 -34.20 -21.87 5.10
N SER A 37 -33.74 -23.02 4.67
CA SER A 37 -34.58 -24.21 4.54
C SER A 37 -34.69 -24.90 5.90
N LYS A 38 -35.92 -25.02 6.36
CA LYS A 38 -36.35 -25.81 7.49
C LYS A 38 -36.28 -27.31 7.09
N GLY A 39 -35.45 -28.07 7.76
CA GLY A 39 -35.39 -29.52 7.62
C GLY A 39 -35.37 -30.21 8.98
N ASN A 40 -36.45 -30.83 9.31
CA ASN A 40 -36.69 -31.66 10.50
C ASN A 40 -36.09 -33.06 10.27
N GLY A 41 -35.44 -33.62 11.29
CA GLY A 41 -35.49 -35.10 11.41
C GLY A 41 -34.16 -35.81 11.69
N SER A 42 -34.11 -36.38 12.85
CA SER A 42 -33.48 -37.66 13.25
C SER A 42 -32.10 -37.59 13.91
N GLU A 43 -32.14 -37.78 15.22
CA GLU A 43 -31.04 -38.17 16.07
C GLU A 43 -30.34 -39.44 15.56
N LYS A 44 -29.02 -39.37 15.45
CA LYS A 44 -28.12 -40.52 15.53
C LYS A 44 -26.95 -40.12 16.43
N THR A 45 -27.00 -40.61 17.65
CA THR A 45 -25.90 -40.65 18.58
C THR A 45 -24.72 -41.35 17.93
N LEU A 46 -23.61 -40.62 17.80
CA LEU A 46 -22.27 -41.14 17.58
C LEU A 46 -21.33 -40.45 18.54
N SER A 47 -20.58 -41.26 19.22
CA SER A 47 -19.63 -41.04 20.28
C SER A 47 -18.76 -39.79 20.14
N SER A 48 -18.60 -39.14 21.29
CA SER A 48 -17.69 -38.07 21.64
C SER A 48 -16.23 -38.36 21.27
N ASP A 49 -15.79 -37.82 20.16
CA ASP A 49 -14.40 -37.37 20.05
C ASP A 49 -14.42 -35.86 20.36
N THR A 50 -14.04 -35.53 21.57
CA THR A 50 -13.80 -34.17 22.03
C THR A 50 -12.63 -33.59 21.24
N VAL A 51 -12.95 -32.97 20.09
CA VAL A 51 -12.11 -31.90 19.58
C VAL A 51 -12.34 -30.74 20.54
N SER A 52 -11.40 -30.51 21.42
CA SER A 52 -11.34 -29.30 22.24
C SER A 52 -11.29 -28.11 21.25
N GLU A 53 -12.35 -27.34 21.23
CA GLU A 53 -12.28 -25.98 20.66
C GLU A 53 -11.11 -25.27 21.33
N PRO A 54 -10.26 -24.54 20.57
CA PRO A 54 -9.16 -23.81 21.19
C PRO A 54 -9.77 -22.80 22.18
N ASP A 55 -9.22 -22.78 23.41
CA ASP A 55 -9.61 -21.88 24.48
C ASP A 55 -9.67 -20.45 23.98
N GLU A 56 -10.85 -19.92 23.67
CA GLU A 56 -11.07 -18.53 23.24
C GLU A 56 -10.60 -17.50 24.30
N GLU A 57 -10.40 -17.95 25.53
CA GLU A 57 -10.05 -17.11 26.68
C GLU A 57 -8.58 -16.66 26.66
N ASN A 58 -7.74 -17.20 25.76
CA ASN A 58 -6.29 -16.96 25.78
C ASN A 58 -5.71 -16.36 24.48
N THR A 59 -6.51 -15.78 23.61
CA THR A 59 -6.02 -15.12 22.39
C THR A 59 -6.28 -13.61 22.40
N LEU A 60 -5.41 -12.82 21.77
CA LEU A 60 -5.69 -11.40 21.53
C LEU A 60 -6.92 -11.24 20.64
N PRO A 61 -7.75 -10.23 20.90
CA PRO A 61 -8.87 -9.94 20.03
C PRO A 61 -8.39 -9.65 18.59
N THR A 62 -9.19 -10.04 17.60
CA THR A 62 -8.89 -9.80 16.20
C THR A 62 -9.68 -8.62 15.66
N MET A 63 -9.10 -7.90 14.68
CA MET A 63 -9.77 -6.83 13.95
C MET A 63 -9.66 -7.08 12.45
N THR A 64 -10.77 -7.00 11.73
CA THR A 64 -10.78 -7.18 10.27
C THR A 64 -10.22 -5.94 9.56
N ALA A 65 -9.70 -6.11 8.36
CA ALA A 65 -9.23 -5.01 7.52
C ALA A 65 -10.31 -3.93 7.29
N ASP A 66 -11.58 -4.32 7.16
CA ASP A 66 -12.69 -3.38 6.97
C ASP A 66 -12.91 -2.49 8.19
N VAL A 67 -12.88 -3.07 9.40
CA VAL A 67 -13.01 -2.30 10.65
C VAL A 67 -11.84 -1.33 10.81
N ILE A 68 -10.62 -1.78 10.50
CA ILE A 68 -9.43 -0.93 10.56
C ILE A 68 -9.54 0.25 9.57
N ARG A 69 -9.95 -0.02 8.32
CA ARG A 69 -10.18 1.03 7.33
C ARG A 69 -11.21 2.06 7.80
N GLN A 70 -12.30 1.58 8.39
CA GLN A 70 -13.33 2.47 8.92
C GLN A 70 -12.78 3.37 10.04
N LYS A 71 -11.95 2.81 10.94
CA LYS A 71 -11.27 3.59 11.97
C LYS A 71 -10.37 4.67 11.38
N ILE A 72 -9.51 4.31 10.42
CA ILE A 72 -8.64 5.26 9.73
C ILE A 72 -9.46 6.35 9.02
N TYR A 73 -10.53 5.97 8.34
CA TYR A 73 -11.43 6.91 7.64
C TYR A 73 -12.10 7.89 8.62
N ASN A 74 -12.46 7.44 9.82
CA ASN A 74 -13.04 8.28 10.86
C ASN A 74 -11.99 9.19 11.55
N GLY A 75 -10.72 9.05 11.22
CA GLY A 75 -9.63 9.84 11.83
C GLY A 75 -9.08 9.23 13.13
N ASP A 76 -9.44 7.99 13.47
CA ASP A 76 -8.86 7.31 14.62
C ASP A 76 -7.35 7.07 14.37
N ALA A 77 -6.55 7.28 15.40
CA ALA A 77 -5.13 6.97 15.34
C ALA A 77 -4.93 5.45 15.38
N VAL A 78 -4.42 4.89 14.29
CA VAL A 78 -4.08 3.47 14.17
C VAL A 78 -2.58 3.33 13.95
N VAL A 79 -1.92 2.46 14.71
CA VAL A 79 -0.53 2.08 14.48
C VAL A 79 -0.46 0.59 14.13
N PHE A 80 0.24 0.28 13.03
CA PHE A 80 0.51 -1.09 12.62
C PHE A 80 1.90 -1.50 13.11
N LEU A 81 1.97 -2.60 13.83
CA LEU A 81 3.21 -3.23 14.24
C LEU A 81 3.40 -4.49 13.41
N ASP A 82 4.28 -4.44 12.42
CA ASP A 82 4.56 -5.56 11.53
C ASP A 82 5.62 -6.46 12.16
N THR A 83 5.24 -7.67 12.49
CA THR A 83 6.09 -8.63 13.18
C THR A 83 6.66 -9.70 12.25
N ARG A 84 6.48 -9.55 10.95
CA ARG A 84 7.10 -10.40 9.95
C ARG A 84 8.62 -10.17 9.90
N ASP A 85 9.31 -11.05 9.21
CA ASP A 85 10.75 -10.86 8.97
C ASP A 85 11.03 -9.62 8.12
N LYS A 86 12.28 -9.13 8.21
CA LYS A 86 12.69 -7.91 7.50
C LYS A 86 12.59 -8.04 5.98
N GLU A 87 12.84 -9.21 5.41
CA GLU A 87 12.78 -9.42 3.96
C GLU A 87 11.34 -9.31 3.46
N SER A 88 10.39 -9.93 4.15
CA SER A 88 8.96 -9.84 3.87
C SER A 88 8.44 -8.41 4.02
N PHE A 89 8.85 -7.72 5.09
CA PHE A 89 8.50 -6.32 5.32
C PHE A 89 9.06 -5.40 4.22
N ASP A 90 10.34 -5.55 3.90
CA ASP A 90 10.98 -4.75 2.87
C ASP A 90 10.38 -5.01 1.49
N ALA A 91 9.97 -6.25 1.20
CA ALA A 91 9.33 -6.58 -0.07
C ALA A 91 7.98 -5.87 -0.22
N GLU A 92 7.12 -5.99 0.77
CA GLU A 92 5.81 -5.32 0.81
C GLU A 92 5.36 -5.13 2.27
N HIS A 93 4.81 -3.97 2.61
CA HIS A 93 4.26 -3.69 3.95
C HIS A 93 3.07 -2.72 3.90
N ILE A 94 2.33 -2.65 4.99
CA ILE A 94 1.24 -1.66 5.15
C ILE A 94 1.88 -0.27 5.34
N PRO A 95 1.41 0.79 4.64
CA PRO A 95 1.96 2.13 4.80
C PRO A 95 2.05 2.56 6.26
N HIS A 96 3.18 3.13 6.63
CA HIS A 96 3.49 3.63 7.98
C HIS A 96 3.52 2.56 9.07
N SER A 97 3.56 1.26 8.72
CA SER A 97 3.77 0.21 9.71
C SER A 97 5.21 0.21 10.24
N LEU A 98 5.35 -0.20 11.49
CA LEU A 98 6.62 -0.31 12.18
C LEU A 98 7.07 -1.77 12.20
N LEU A 99 8.24 -2.06 11.65
CA LEU A 99 8.83 -3.40 11.75
C LEU A 99 9.26 -3.68 13.19
N MET A 100 8.73 -4.74 13.78
CA MET A 100 8.95 -5.12 15.18
C MET A 100 9.47 -6.55 15.29
N SER A 101 10.60 -6.72 15.94
CA SER A 101 11.01 -8.03 16.47
C SER A 101 10.33 -8.28 17.83
N PRO A 102 10.28 -9.53 18.33
CA PRO A 102 9.76 -9.82 19.68
C PRO A 102 10.42 -8.98 20.78
N GLY A 103 11.74 -8.72 20.65
CA GLY A 103 12.48 -7.89 21.60
C GLY A 103 12.05 -6.41 21.56
N THR A 104 11.90 -5.82 20.38
CA THR A 104 11.44 -4.43 20.23
C THR A 104 9.95 -4.28 20.56
N LEU A 105 9.14 -5.29 20.27
CA LEU A 105 7.73 -5.32 20.60
C LEU A 105 7.50 -5.26 22.12
N SER A 106 8.35 -5.93 22.91
CA SER A 106 8.28 -5.90 24.36
C SER A 106 8.50 -4.50 24.96
N ALA A 107 9.28 -3.66 24.30
CA ALA A 107 9.57 -2.28 24.72
C ALA A 107 8.60 -1.25 24.14
N PHE A 108 7.74 -1.63 23.20
CA PHE A 108 6.83 -0.70 22.52
C PHE A 108 5.75 -0.15 23.48
N THR A 109 5.49 1.14 23.34
CA THR A 109 4.38 1.86 23.99
C THR A 109 3.76 2.79 22.94
N PRO A 110 2.43 2.71 22.71
CA PRO A 110 1.76 3.60 21.76
C PRO A 110 1.62 5.01 22.32
N ASP A 111 1.38 5.97 21.42
CA ASP A 111 0.90 7.28 21.80
C ASP A 111 -0.52 7.20 22.39
N GLU A 112 -0.96 8.26 23.07
CA GLU A 112 -2.30 8.32 23.63
C GLU A 112 -3.38 8.12 22.56
N ASN A 113 -4.36 7.29 22.86
CA ASN A 113 -5.51 6.96 22.01
C ASN A 113 -5.19 6.22 20.69
N GLN A 114 -3.98 5.69 20.51
CA GLN A 114 -3.68 4.85 19.36
C GLN A 114 -4.30 3.44 19.50
N THR A 115 -4.97 3.00 18.43
CA THR A 115 -5.35 1.59 18.27
C THR A 115 -4.16 0.81 17.73
N VAL A 116 -3.66 -0.15 18.50
CA VAL A 116 -2.52 -1.00 18.10
C VAL A 116 -3.01 -2.20 17.33
N VAL A 117 -2.50 -2.39 16.11
CA VAL A 117 -2.83 -3.53 15.24
C VAL A 117 -1.55 -4.30 14.90
N ILE A 118 -1.53 -5.56 15.24
CA ILE A 118 -0.40 -6.47 14.97
C ILE A 118 -0.58 -7.09 13.59
N VAL A 119 0.40 -6.87 12.72
CA VAL A 119 0.51 -7.47 11.40
C VAL A 119 1.48 -8.65 11.48
N TYR A 120 1.09 -9.78 10.96
CA TYR A 120 1.83 -11.04 11.05
C TYR A 120 1.66 -11.89 9.79
N SER A 121 2.50 -12.91 9.62
CA SER A 121 2.28 -13.96 8.62
C SER A 121 1.40 -15.07 9.20
N ALA A 122 0.27 -15.35 8.58
CA ALA A 122 -0.64 -16.41 9.04
C ALA A 122 -0.01 -17.83 8.95
N ALA A 123 1.10 -17.96 8.21
CA ALA A 123 1.84 -19.23 8.11
C ALA A 123 2.81 -19.46 9.29
N ASP A 124 3.15 -18.43 10.07
CA ASP A 124 4.12 -18.51 11.17
C ASP A 124 3.43 -18.58 12.54
N THR A 125 2.95 -19.77 12.89
CA THR A 125 2.21 -20.01 14.15
C THR A 125 3.08 -19.79 15.40
N GLN A 126 4.38 -20.10 15.35
CA GLN A 126 5.27 -19.94 16.52
C GLN A 126 5.45 -18.46 16.86
N THR A 127 5.65 -17.63 15.87
CA THR A 127 5.76 -16.18 16.06
C THR A 127 4.45 -15.59 16.55
N ILE A 128 3.29 -16.08 16.09
CA ILE A 128 1.96 -15.64 16.57
C ILE A 128 1.82 -15.85 18.07
N ASP A 129 2.15 -17.04 18.58
CA ASP A 129 2.03 -17.36 20.01
C ASP A 129 2.95 -16.48 20.86
N ALA A 130 4.21 -16.30 20.41
CA ALA A 130 5.16 -15.42 21.09
C ALA A 130 4.67 -13.96 21.17
N ILE A 131 4.14 -13.43 20.07
CA ILE A 131 3.57 -12.09 19.99
C ILE A 131 2.37 -11.94 20.92
N GLN A 132 1.44 -12.88 20.88
CA GLN A 132 0.27 -12.87 21.76
C GLN A 132 0.69 -12.83 23.23
N ASN A 133 1.65 -13.65 23.65
CA ASN A 133 2.15 -13.69 25.02
C ASN A 133 2.80 -12.37 25.45
N ILE A 134 3.53 -11.70 24.56
CA ILE A 134 4.10 -10.37 24.84
C ILE A 134 2.98 -9.32 24.96
N MET A 135 2.05 -9.29 24.02
CA MET A 135 1.02 -8.24 23.96
C MET A 135 -0.02 -8.36 25.07
N LYS A 136 -0.32 -9.55 25.56
CA LYS A 136 -1.21 -9.74 26.73
C LYS A 136 -0.68 -9.13 28.02
N GLN A 137 0.63 -8.97 28.11
CA GLN A 137 1.27 -8.34 29.28
C GLN A 137 1.22 -6.80 29.21
N LYS A 138 0.72 -6.25 28.12
CA LYS A 138 0.61 -4.80 27.90
C LYS A 138 -0.68 -4.25 28.50
N SER A 139 -0.61 -3.03 29.03
CA SER A 139 -1.75 -2.33 29.63
C SER A 139 -2.63 -1.58 28.62
N PHE A 140 -2.28 -1.58 27.33
CA PHE A 140 -3.05 -0.92 26.27
C PHE A 140 -3.75 -1.94 25.37
N PRO A 141 -4.93 -1.59 24.80
CA PRO A 141 -5.65 -2.49 23.90
C PRO A 141 -4.88 -2.71 22.60
N SER A 142 -4.72 -3.98 22.24
CA SER A 142 -4.08 -4.40 21.01
C SER A 142 -4.90 -5.50 20.33
N TYR A 143 -4.82 -5.53 19.00
CA TYR A 143 -5.60 -6.41 18.14
C TYR A 143 -4.70 -7.12 17.16
N MET A 144 -4.98 -8.38 16.87
CA MET A 144 -4.37 -9.08 15.74
C MET A 144 -5.13 -8.71 14.46
N LEU A 145 -4.42 -8.39 13.38
CA LEU A 145 -5.03 -8.22 12.06
C LEU A 145 -5.60 -9.57 11.61
N LYS A 146 -6.92 -9.69 11.50
CA LYS A 146 -7.55 -10.96 11.13
C LYS A 146 -7.04 -11.44 9.77
N GLY A 147 -6.45 -12.64 9.74
CA GLY A 147 -5.84 -13.23 8.54
C GLY A 147 -4.46 -12.65 8.16
N GLY A 148 -3.87 -11.79 9.01
CA GLY A 148 -2.53 -11.24 8.82
C GLY A 148 -2.36 -10.36 7.59
N PHE A 149 -1.10 -10.16 7.18
CA PHE A 149 -0.74 -9.33 6.03
C PHE A 149 -1.38 -9.80 4.71
N GLU A 150 -1.45 -11.11 4.50
CA GLU A 150 -1.99 -11.67 3.26
C GLU A 150 -3.48 -11.35 3.09
N GLU A 151 -4.25 -11.37 4.17
CA GLU A 151 -5.67 -10.96 4.14
C GLU A 151 -5.83 -9.48 3.86
N TRP A 152 -4.99 -8.63 4.46
CA TRP A 152 -4.96 -7.19 4.19
C TRP A 152 -4.77 -6.93 2.68
N LYS A 153 -3.76 -7.55 2.09
CA LYS A 153 -3.44 -7.42 0.67
C LYS A 153 -4.55 -7.97 -0.22
N ARG A 154 -5.06 -9.18 0.09
CA ARG A 154 -6.14 -9.83 -0.66
C ARG A 154 -7.44 -9.03 -0.66
N SER A 155 -7.71 -8.28 0.40
CA SER A 155 -8.86 -7.39 0.52
C SER A 155 -8.70 -6.07 -0.25
N GLY A 156 -7.64 -5.94 -1.07
CA GLY A 156 -7.39 -4.78 -1.91
C GLY A 156 -6.95 -3.53 -1.15
N ASN A 157 -6.43 -3.69 0.06
CA ASN A 157 -5.92 -2.58 0.83
C ASN A 157 -4.54 -2.14 0.35
N GLN A 158 -4.20 -0.89 0.63
CA GLN A 158 -2.94 -0.30 0.21
C GLN A 158 -1.75 -1.01 0.86
N VAL A 159 -0.75 -1.30 0.04
CA VAL A 159 0.57 -1.79 0.46
C VAL A 159 1.65 -1.01 -0.27
N LEU A 160 2.79 -0.84 0.36
CA LEU A 160 3.97 -0.29 -0.27
C LEU A 160 4.85 -1.44 -0.75
N SER A 161 5.20 -1.43 -2.04
CA SER A 161 6.12 -2.40 -2.64
C SER A 161 7.54 -1.84 -2.68
N ARG A 162 8.53 -2.73 -2.55
CA ARG A 162 9.93 -2.39 -2.86
C ARG A 162 10.10 -2.01 -4.35
N GLY A 163 9.21 -2.47 -5.22
CA GLY A 163 9.33 -2.39 -6.66
C GLY A 163 10.12 -3.58 -7.23
N ASN A 164 9.40 -4.59 -7.69
CA ASN A 164 9.96 -5.73 -8.38
C ASN A 164 9.85 -5.53 -9.90
N PRO A 165 10.97 -5.38 -10.64
CA PRO A 165 10.93 -5.15 -12.09
C PRO A 165 10.37 -6.34 -12.89
N ASN A 166 10.24 -7.51 -12.28
CA ASN A 166 9.59 -8.68 -12.89
C ASN A 166 8.10 -8.79 -12.55
N SER A 167 7.57 -7.91 -11.70
CA SER A 167 6.14 -7.85 -11.37
C SER A 167 5.40 -6.99 -12.39
N PHE A 168 4.44 -7.59 -13.10
CA PHE A 168 3.57 -6.83 -14.00
C PHE A 168 2.82 -5.71 -13.27
N LEU A 169 2.38 -5.97 -12.03
CA LEU A 169 1.69 -4.98 -11.22
C LEU A 169 2.59 -3.76 -10.93
N ASP A 170 3.85 -3.97 -10.53
CA ASP A 170 4.77 -2.88 -10.27
C ASP A 170 5.17 -2.13 -11.53
N GLN A 171 5.39 -2.85 -12.64
CA GLN A 171 5.63 -2.21 -13.95
C GLN A 171 4.49 -1.30 -14.38
N SER A 172 3.25 -1.68 -14.12
CA SER A 172 2.07 -0.91 -14.50
C SER A 172 1.89 0.40 -13.71
N LYS A 173 2.57 0.55 -12.58
CA LYS A 173 2.56 1.75 -11.74
C LYS A 173 3.46 2.87 -12.26
N VAL A 174 4.44 2.54 -13.12
CA VAL A 174 5.52 3.45 -13.50
C VAL A 174 5.30 4.02 -14.90
N THR A 175 5.41 5.34 -15.01
CA THR A 175 5.45 6.03 -16.30
C THR A 175 6.88 6.51 -16.56
N TYR A 176 7.52 5.98 -17.57
CA TYR A 176 8.89 6.33 -17.93
C TYR A 176 8.97 7.58 -18.80
N VAL A 177 10.09 8.29 -18.65
CA VAL A 177 10.54 9.35 -19.56
C VAL A 177 12.02 9.17 -19.87
N THR A 178 12.39 9.49 -21.11
CA THR A 178 13.78 9.57 -21.54
C THR A 178 14.42 10.87 -21.04
N PRO A 179 15.76 11.00 -21.03
CA PRO A 179 16.44 12.26 -20.70
C PRO A 179 15.95 13.46 -21.52
N SER A 180 15.71 13.29 -22.81
CA SER A 180 15.22 14.36 -23.67
C SER A 180 13.79 14.80 -23.33
N GLU A 181 12.89 13.86 -23.01
CA GLU A 181 11.53 14.17 -22.57
C GLU A 181 11.55 14.86 -21.19
N ALA A 182 12.38 14.37 -20.27
CA ALA A 182 12.53 14.98 -18.94
C ALA A 182 13.06 16.42 -19.05
N LEU A 183 14.06 16.69 -19.90
CA LEU A 183 14.55 18.04 -20.15
C LEU A 183 13.49 18.95 -20.76
N ALA A 184 12.67 18.43 -21.68
CA ALA A 184 11.56 19.19 -22.25
C ALA A 184 10.55 19.61 -21.15
N LEU A 185 10.22 18.70 -20.23
CA LEU A 185 9.32 18.97 -19.09
C LEU A 185 9.94 19.97 -18.09
N ILE A 186 11.25 19.87 -17.84
CA ILE A 186 11.96 20.77 -16.91
C ILE A 186 12.05 22.19 -17.48
N ASN A 187 12.27 22.31 -18.79
CA ASN A 187 12.40 23.59 -19.48
C ASN A 187 11.05 24.22 -19.87
N ASP A 188 9.94 23.50 -19.70
CA ASP A 188 8.61 24.04 -19.95
C ASP A 188 8.20 25.01 -18.84
N ASN A 189 8.30 26.32 -19.13
CA ASN A 189 7.93 27.38 -18.19
C ASN A 189 6.42 27.44 -17.90
N THR A 190 5.58 26.68 -18.62
CA THR A 190 4.13 26.60 -18.39
C THR A 190 3.74 25.59 -17.35
N THR A 191 4.62 24.59 -17.07
CA THR A 191 4.43 23.56 -16.08
C THR A 191 5.45 23.68 -14.95
N ARG A 192 4.96 23.53 -13.71
CA ARG A 192 5.86 23.48 -12.55
C ARG A 192 6.35 22.04 -12.40
N THR A 193 7.58 21.79 -12.86
CA THR A 193 8.24 20.49 -12.72
C THR A 193 9.09 20.46 -11.46
N TYR A 194 9.00 19.38 -10.69
CA TYR A 194 9.81 19.11 -9.51
C TYR A 194 10.77 17.96 -9.83
N ILE A 195 12.03 18.11 -9.50
CA ILE A 195 13.05 17.10 -9.75
C ILE A 195 13.37 16.42 -8.41
N LEU A 196 13.07 15.14 -8.31
CA LEU A 196 13.27 14.33 -7.12
C LEU A 196 14.43 13.34 -7.35
N ASP A 197 15.48 13.51 -6.59
CA ASP A 197 16.62 12.61 -6.55
C ASP A 197 16.47 11.62 -5.40
N THR A 198 16.53 10.33 -5.70
CA THR A 198 16.39 9.26 -4.72
C THR A 198 17.69 8.51 -4.46
N GLN A 199 18.81 9.07 -4.84
CA GLN A 199 20.16 8.61 -4.47
C GLN A 199 20.37 8.70 -2.96
N THR A 200 21.42 8.03 -2.46
CA THR A 200 21.90 8.30 -1.10
C THR A 200 22.34 9.76 -0.96
N GLU A 201 22.29 10.31 0.24
CA GLU A 201 22.77 11.69 0.49
C GLU A 201 24.21 11.88 0.04
N GLN A 202 25.05 10.86 0.22
CA GLN A 202 26.46 10.90 -0.20
C GLN A 202 26.60 10.94 -1.73
N ASP A 203 25.79 10.18 -2.47
CA ASP A 203 25.83 10.19 -3.93
C ASP A 203 25.29 11.50 -4.48
N PHE A 204 24.21 12.01 -3.90
CA PHE A 204 23.65 13.31 -4.23
C PHE A 204 24.67 14.43 -4.10
N GLN A 205 25.39 14.49 -2.96
CA GLN A 205 26.45 15.49 -2.73
C GLN A 205 27.63 15.36 -3.70
N ARG A 206 27.81 14.22 -4.35
CA ARG A 206 28.87 14.05 -5.34
C ARG A 206 28.43 14.49 -6.72
N LYS A 207 27.18 14.22 -7.09
CA LYS A 207 26.66 14.54 -8.42
C LYS A 207 25.14 14.36 -8.51
N HIS A 208 24.45 15.41 -8.87
CA HIS A 208 23.00 15.35 -9.07
C HIS A 208 22.55 16.29 -10.22
N ILE A 209 21.30 16.15 -10.67
CA ILE A 209 20.71 17.07 -11.66
C ILE A 209 20.48 18.43 -10.97
N LYS A 210 20.94 19.50 -11.57
CA LYS A 210 20.80 20.85 -11.04
C LYS A 210 19.37 21.19 -10.68
N GLY A 211 19.19 21.63 -9.43
CA GLY A 211 17.88 21.99 -8.87
C GLY A 211 17.05 20.81 -8.38
N ALA A 212 17.61 19.60 -8.34
CA ALA A 212 16.96 18.45 -7.74
C ALA A 212 16.92 18.58 -6.20
N ILE A 213 15.89 18.02 -5.61
CA ILE A 213 15.76 17.86 -4.14
C ILE A 213 15.99 16.39 -3.81
N ASN A 214 16.81 16.11 -2.82
CA ASN A 214 17.15 14.76 -2.43
C ASN A 214 16.24 14.23 -1.33
N ILE A 215 15.59 13.11 -1.61
CA ILE A 215 14.95 12.25 -0.64
C ILE A 215 15.35 10.80 -0.96
N PRO A 216 16.33 10.23 -0.24
CA PRO A 216 16.77 8.86 -0.47
C PRO A 216 15.61 7.85 -0.50
N LEU A 217 15.72 6.82 -1.35
CA LEU A 217 14.68 5.84 -1.59
C LEU A 217 14.15 5.19 -0.29
N ASP A 218 15.03 4.90 0.66
CA ASP A 218 14.70 4.32 1.96
C ASP A 218 13.99 5.32 2.91
N GLN A 219 14.06 6.62 2.62
CA GLN A 219 13.40 7.68 3.38
C GLN A 219 12.12 8.19 2.70
N LEU A 220 11.85 7.75 1.46
CA LEU A 220 10.82 8.33 0.61
C LEU A 220 9.42 8.23 1.24
N GLU A 221 9.08 7.11 1.87
CA GLU A 221 7.81 6.96 2.59
C GLU A 221 7.67 7.96 3.73
N ARG A 222 8.65 7.99 4.62
CA ARG A 222 8.64 8.85 5.81
C ARG A 222 8.62 10.33 5.46
N ARG A 223 9.32 10.72 4.39
CA ARG A 223 9.49 12.10 3.94
C ARG A 223 8.58 12.48 2.78
N SER A 224 7.62 11.63 2.43
CA SER A 224 6.70 11.86 1.30
C SER A 224 5.93 13.17 1.39
N LYS A 225 5.65 13.66 2.60
CA LYS A 225 4.99 14.96 2.84
C LYS A 225 5.84 16.18 2.44
N GLU A 226 7.16 16.00 2.27
CA GLU A 226 8.06 17.05 1.78
C GLU A 226 7.94 17.24 0.25
N ILE A 227 7.37 16.25 -0.46
CA ILE A 227 7.17 16.31 -1.90
C ILE A 227 6.02 17.26 -2.20
N PRO A 228 6.26 18.37 -2.90
CA PRO A 228 5.20 19.34 -3.17
C PRO A 228 4.15 18.77 -4.14
N ALA A 229 2.92 19.25 -4.04
CA ALA A 229 1.90 18.99 -5.03
C ALA A 229 2.27 19.69 -6.35
N ALA A 230 3.07 19.03 -7.17
CA ALA A 230 3.53 19.48 -8.47
C ALA A 230 2.70 18.83 -9.59
N ARG A 231 2.61 19.49 -10.76
CA ARG A 231 1.95 18.91 -11.93
C ARG A 231 2.75 17.75 -12.51
N THR A 232 4.06 17.82 -12.40
CA THR A 232 4.98 16.78 -12.87
C THR A 232 6.13 16.65 -11.88
N ILE A 233 6.47 15.42 -11.53
CA ILE A 233 7.65 15.09 -10.74
C ILE A 233 8.54 14.21 -11.60
N ILE A 234 9.76 14.65 -11.91
CA ILE A 234 10.77 13.81 -12.52
C ILE A 234 11.51 13.13 -11.38
N VAL A 235 11.41 11.81 -11.29
CA VAL A 235 12.10 11.02 -10.26
C VAL A 235 13.21 10.19 -10.88
N TYR A 236 14.37 10.18 -10.25
CA TYR A 236 15.52 9.39 -10.65
C TYR A 236 16.35 8.93 -9.45
N GLY A 237 17.24 7.96 -9.67
CA GLY A 237 18.14 7.44 -8.67
C GLY A 237 19.50 7.07 -9.27
N ALA A 238 20.35 6.38 -8.51
CA ALA A 238 21.69 5.97 -8.93
C ALA A 238 21.71 4.97 -10.09
N SER A 239 20.57 4.34 -10.40
CA SER A 239 20.41 3.39 -11.51
C SER A 239 18.96 3.33 -11.94
N ASP A 240 18.70 2.72 -13.12
CA ASP A 240 17.34 2.47 -13.61
C ASP A 240 16.50 1.65 -12.62
N LEU A 241 17.12 0.72 -11.89
CA LEU A 241 16.42 -0.05 -10.86
C LEU A 241 15.98 0.84 -9.69
N VAL A 242 16.85 1.70 -9.19
CA VAL A 242 16.52 2.64 -8.10
C VAL A 242 15.45 3.63 -8.55
N SER A 243 15.56 4.16 -9.77
CA SER A 243 14.54 5.03 -10.37
C SER A 243 13.18 4.33 -10.46
N PHE A 244 13.15 3.09 -10.94
CA PHE A 244 11.95 2.26 -11.01
C PHE A 244 11.32 2.06 -9.63
N GLN A 245 12.11 1.64 -8.64
CA GLN A 245 11.65 1.43 -7.27
C GLN A 245 11.06 2.70 -6.65
N ALA A 246 11.69 3.84 -6.92
CA ALA A 246 11.16 5.13 -6.50
C ALA A 246 9.83 5.46 -7.18
N GLY A 247 9.70 5.21 -8.48
CA GLY A 247 8.44 5.37 -9.23
C GLY A 247 7.31 4.52 -8.66
N VAL A 248 7.58 3.24 -8.38
CA VAL A 248 6.61 2.33 -7.73
C VAL A 248 6.21 2.87 -6.35
N ARG A 249 7.18 3.27 -5.53
CA ARG A 249 6.93 3.79 -4.18
C ARG A 249 6.07 5.06 -4.22
N LEU A 250 6.33 5.97 -5.15
CA LEU A 250 5.52 7.18 -5.33
C LEU A 250 4.08 6.85 -5.72
N ALA A 251 3.89 5.90 -6.64
CA ALA A 251 2.55 5.45 -7.03
C ALA A 251 1.80 4.81 -5.85
N ASP A 252 2.48 3.97 -5.06
CA ASP A 252 1.90 3.36 -3.86
C ASP A 252 1.54 4.41 -2.78
N LEU A 253 2.25 5.54 -2.77
CA LEU A 253 1.95 6.71 -1.93
C LEU A 253 0.90 7.66 -2.55
N ASN A 254 0.22 7.24 -3.63
CA ASN A 254 -0.78 8.02 -4.38
C ASN A 254 -0.22 9.29 -5.06
N ILE A 255 1.08 9.33 -5.34
CA ILE A 255 1.75 10.41 -6.07
C ILE A 255 1.85 10.04 -7.56
N PHE A 256 0.73 10.12 -8.27
CA PHE A 256 0.61 9.68 -9.67
C PHE A 256 1.18 10.66 -10.71
N THR A 257 1.65 11.82 -10.29
CA THR A 257 2.28 12.81 -11.18
C THR A 257 3.74 12.53 -11.45
N ALA A 258 4.29 11.46 -10.86
CA ALA A 258 5.68 11.04 -11.06
C ALA A 258 5.92 10.50 -12.48
N ARG A 259 7.08 10.88 -13.04
CA ARG A 259 7.64 10.38 -14.29
C ARG A 259 9.04 9.86 -13.97
N THR A 260 9.26 8.60 -14.19
CA THR A 260 10.52 7.92 -13.85
C THR A 260 11.51 8.07 -14.96
N LEU A 261 12.63 8.70 -14.67
CA LEU A 261 13.72 8.83 -15.63
C LEU A 261 14.33 7.45 -15.92
N HIS A 262 14.34 7.07 -17.18
CA HIS A 262 14.99 5.88 -17.69
C HIS A 262 16.25 6.25 -18.46
N GLY A 263 17.38 5.73 -18.03
CA GLY A 263 18.70 6.05 -18.59
C GLY A 263 19.59 6.80 -17.60
N ASP A 264 20.88 6.80 -17.88
CA ASP A 264 21.90 7.41 -17.04
C ASP A 264 21.90 8.93 -17.17
N PHE A 265 21.46 9.61 -16.11
CA PHE A 265 21.41 11.08 -16.06
C PHE A 265 22.81 11.72 -16.07
N ALA A 266 23.84 10.97 -15.65
CA ALA A 266 25.19 11.47 -15.51
C ALA A 266 26.02 11.43 -16.79
N LYS A 267 25.50 10.84 -17.87
CA LYS A 267 26.18 10.82 -19.16
C LYS A 267 26.05 12.16 -19.87
N PRO A 268 27.11 12.59 -20.61
CA PRO A 268 27.10 13.85 -21.34
C PRO A 268 25.91 13.97 -22.34
N GLU A 269 25.54 12.87 -22.98
CA GLU A 269 24.43 12.81 -23.93
C GLU A 269 23.05 12.97 -23.31
N SER A 270 22.95 12.87 -21.98
CA SER A 270 21.70 13.12 -21.26
C SER A 270 21.24 14.57 -21.36
N GLY A 271 22.20 15.50 -21.53
CA GLY A 271 21.95 16.92 -21.64
C GLY A 271 21.62 17.65 -20.31
N PHE A 272 21.56 16.95 -19.19
CA PHE A 272 21.30 17.59 -17.90
C PHE A 272 22.49 18.46 -17.43
N LEU A 273 22.17 19.60 -16.85
CA LEU A 273 23.13 20.35 -16.04
C LEU A 273 23.28 19.64 -14.69
N LEU A 274 24.50 19.36 -14.33
CA LEU A 274 24.83 18.66 -13.08
C LEU A 274 25.55 19.60 -12.12
N GLU A 275 25.37 19.36 -10.84
CA GLU A 275 26.09 20.06 -9.75
C GLU A 275 26.43 19.04 -8.65
N PRO A 276 27.48 19.34 -7.81
CA PRO A 276 27.79 18.55 -6.64
C PRO A 276 26.79 18.77 -5.50
#